data_250552636fc2209525edb46caef2d45f
#
_entry.id   250552636fc2209525edb46caef2d45f
#
_cell.length_a   1.000
_cell.length_b   1.000
_cell.length_c   1.000
_cell.angle_alpha   90.00
_cell.angle_beta   90.00
_cell.angle_gamma   90.00
#
_symmetry.space_group_name_H-M   'P 1'
#
loop_
_entity.id
_entity.type
_entity.pdbx_description
1 polymer ?
#
loop_
_entity_poly.entity_id
_entity_poly.type
_entity_poly.pdbx_seq_one_letter_code
_entity_poly.pdbx_strand_id
1 'polypeptide(L)'
;MLEIKNLSKSFHENKVLDHINLKIEKGDVVGIISPSGTGKSTLLRCINQLEIPEEGEAVFGGKTVDLSKKHKDSLEFRKITGMVFQRFYLFEKKTALENVREGLMVVQKKSKAIALKELERVGMASWENHYPKHLSGGQQQRVAIARALALKPELLLLHE
;
A
#
# COMPACT_ATOMS: atom_id res chain seq x y z
N MET A 1 -10.27 12.56 2.47
CA MET A 1 -9.52 13.06 3.64
C MET A 1 -9.16 11.87 4.52
N LEU A 2 -7.90 11.74 4.87
CA LEU A 2 -7.39 10.82 5.90
C LEU A 2 -6.78 11.68 7.02
N GLU A 3 -7.08 11.35 8.26
CA GLU A 3 -6.44 11.94 9.42
C GLU A 3 -5.92 10.83 10.33
N ILE A 4 -4.64 10.86 10.65
CA ILE A 4 -4.00 9.97 11.62
C ILE A 4 -3.80 10.78 12.90
N LYS A 5 -4.17 10.20 14.04
CA LYS A 5 -4.09 10.85 15.35
C LYS A 5 -3.30 9.99 16.33
N ASN A 6 -2.36 10.63 17.02
CA ASN A 6 -1.60 10.07 18.14
C ASN A 6 -0.98 8.69 17.86
N LEU A 7 -0.45 8.49 16.64
CA LEU A 7 0.13 7.22 16.25
C LEU A 7 1.48 7.02 16.93
N SER A 8 1.58 6.02 17.80
CA SER A 8 2.80 5.67 18.52
C SER A 8 3.17 4.21 18.30
N LYS A 9 4.48 3.97 18.04
CA LYS A 9 5.02 2.62 17.83
C LYS A 9 6.41 2.50 18.41
N SER A 10 6.59 1.47 19.23
CA SER A 10 7.87 1.05 19.79
C SER A 10 8.27 -0.34 19.31
N PHE A 11 9.55 -0.60 19.26
CA PHE A 11 10.11 -1.94 19.11
C PHE A 11 11.05 -2.18 20.29
N HIS A 12 10.66 -3.08 21.19
CA HIS A 12 11.29 -3.24 22.50
C HIS A 12 11.28 -1.91 23.25
N GLU A 13 12.43 -1.43 23.68
CA GLU A 13 12.57 -0.15 24.40
C GLU A 13 12.71 1.08 23.48
N ASN A 14 12.85 0.87 22.16
CA ASN A 14 13.05 1.96 21.22
C ASN A 14 11.71 2.49 20.69
N LYS A 15 11.34 3.69 21.08
CA LYS A 15 10.20 4.42 20.53
C LYS A 15 10.55 4.94 19.13
N VAL A 16 9.86 4.42 18.10
CA VAL A 16 10.13 4.74 16.69
C VAL A 16 9.15 5.77 16.16
N LEU A 17 7.89 5.70 16.58
CA LEU A 17 6.88 6.72 16.32
C LEU A 17 6.36 7.23 17.64
N ASP A 18 6.28 8.56 17.78
CA ASP A 18 5.84 9.21 19.00
C ASP A 18 4.75 10.23 18.72
N HIS A 19 3.49 9.87 19.02
CA HIS A 19 2.29 10.70 18.86
C HIS A 19 2.21 11.40 17.49
N ILE A 20 2.48 10.65 16.41
CA ILE A 20 2.46 11.19 15.05
C ILE A 20 1.04 11.56 14.67
N ASN A 21 0.88 12.79 14.21
CA ASN A 21 -0.37 13.32 13.67
C ASN A 21 -0.14 13.71 12.19
N LEU A 22 -1.05 13.27 11.31
CA LEU A 22 -0.95 13.52 9.88
C LEU A 22 -2.34 13.72 9.30
N LYS A 23 -2.51 14.76 8.49
CA LYS A 23 -3.75 15.01 7.77
C LYS A 23 -3.45 15.07 6.27
N ILE A 24 -4.24 14.36 5.47
CA ILE A 24 -4.12 14.27 4.02
C ILE A 24 -5.50 14.52 3.41
N GLU A 25 -5.61 15.52 2.55
CA GLU A 25 -6.84 15.82 1.83
C GLU A 25 -6.95 14.98 0.55
N LYS A 26 -8.13 14.96 -0.04
CA LYS A 26 -8.33 14.25 -1.31
C LYS A 26 -7.58 14.97 -2.43
N GLY A 27 -6.70 14.24 -3.11
CA GLY A 27 -5.88 14.75 -4.22
C GLY A 27 -4.49 15.21 -3.79
N ASP A 28 -4.19 15.22 -2.48
CA ASP A 28 -2.86 15.55 -2.01
C ASP A 28 -1.83 14.47 -2.37
N VAL A 29 -0.60 14.93 -2.59
CA VAL A 29 0.61 14.09 -2.65
C VAL A 29 1.52 14.55 -1.52
N VAL A 30 1.71 13.68 -0.53
CA VAL A 30 2.51 13.98 0.67
C VAL A 30 3.81 13.20 0.65
N GLY A 31 4.95 13.91 0.69
CA GLY A 31 6.29 13.33 0.82
C GLY A 31 6.75 13.30 2.27
N ILE A 32 7.18 12.13 2.76
CA ILE A 32 7.78 11.97 4.08
C ILE A 32 9.29 11.89 3.92
N ILE A 33 9.98 12.94 4.33
CA ILE A 33 11.43 13.08 4.20
C ILE A 33 12.06 13.02 5.58
N SER A 34 12.99 12.09 5.77
CA SER A 34 13.80 11.97 6.98
C SER A 34 15.01 11.04 6.75
N PRO A 35 16.04 11.05 7.58
CA PRO A 35 17.15 10.12 7.48
C PRO A 35 16.72 8.65 7.48
N SER A 36 17.62 7.74 7.05
CA SER A 36 17.33 6.30 7.10
C SER A 36 17.18 5.84 8.55
N GLY A 37 16.28 4.88 8.78
CA GLY A 37 16.05 4.31 10.11
C GLY A 37 15.14 5.10 11.05
N THR A 38 14.61 6.26 10.64
CA THR A 38 13.77 7.12 11.51
C THR A 38 12.29 6.73 11.59
N GLY A 39 11.88 5.57 11.04
CA GLY A 39 10.51 5.09 11.21
C GLY A 39 9.57 5.34 10.02
N LYS A 40 10.02 5.89 8.87
CA LYS A 40 9.15 6.08 7.68
C LYS A 40 8.42 4.82 7.25
N SER A 41 9.15 3.71 7.11
CA SER A 41 8.60 2.40 6.77
C SER A 41 7.61 1.90 7.81
N THR A 42 7.92 2.14 9.08
CA THR A 42 7.06 1.79 10.21
C THR A 42 5.75 2.58 10.16
N LEU A 43 5.83 3.89 9.89
CA LEU A 43 4.65 4.73 9.74
C LEU A 43 3.72 4.22 8.62
N LEU A 44 4.26 3.97 7.42
CA LEU A 44 3.47 3.44 6.30
C LEU A 44 2.85 2.07 6.63
N ARG A 45 3.60 1.20 7.32
CA ARG A 45 3.09 -0.12 7.74
C ARG A 45 2.03 -0.03 8.83
N CYS A 46 2.14 0.92 9.75
CA CYS A 46 1.11 1.16 10.76
C CYS A 46 -0.18 1.71 10.12
N ILE A 47 -0.06 2.67 9.19
CA ILE A 47 -1.21 3.20 8.44
C ILE A 47 -1.93 2.07 7.69
N ASN A 48 -1.19 1.18 7.02
CA ASN A 48 -1.77 0.04 6.29
C ASN A 48 -2.04 -1.18 7.18
N GLN A 49 -1.82 -1.06 8.50
CA GLN A 49 -2.03 -2.13 9.49
C GLN A 49 -1.30 -3.45 9.19
N LEU A 50 -0.17 -3.38 8.51
CA LEU A 50 0.80 -4.46 8.41
C LEU A 50 1.62 -4.57 9.71
N GLU A 51 1.78 -3.45 10.41
CA GLU A 51 2.33 -3.34 11.74
C GLU A 51 1.25 -2.76 12.67
N ILE A 52 1.13 -3.29 13.88
CA ILE A 52 0.15 -2.82 14.85
C ILE A 52 0.85 -1.82 15.79
N PRO A 53 0.42 -0.55 15.82
CA PRO A 53 0.93 0.41 16.78
C PRO A 53 0.40 0.12 18.20
N GLU A 54 1.02 0.69 19.22
CA GLU A 54 0.51 0.62 20.60
C GLU A 54 -0.72 1.51 20.77
N GLU A 55 -0.74 2.64 20.05
CA GLU A 55 -1.87 3.57 20.04
C GLU A 55 -1.95 4.31 18.70
N GLY A 56 -3.10 4.84 18.39
CA GLY A 56 -3.35 5.63 17.20
C GLY A 56 -4.71 5.37 16.58
N GLU A 57 -5.25 6.40 15.98
CA GLU A 57 -6.53 6.36 15.27
C GLU A 57 -6.35 6.83 13.84
N ALA A 58 -7.11 6.26 12.92
CA ALA A 58 -7.28 6.76 11.57
C ALA A 58 -8.74 7.21 11.38
N VAL A 59 -8.94 8.44 10.93
CA VAL A 59 -10.26 8.94 10.52
C VAL A 59 -10.28 8.99 9.00
N PHE A 60 -11.19 8.24 8.39
CA PHE A 60 -11.34 8.16 6.94
C PHE A 60 -12.81 8.06 6.55
N GLY A 61 -13.25 8.90 5.60
CA GLY A 61 -14.65 8.91 5.15
C GLY A 61 -15.66 9.11 6.28
N GLY A 62 -15.31 9.86 7.33
CA GLY A 62 -16.14 10.09 8.51
C GLY A 62 -16.19 8.93 9.51
N LYS A 63 -15.44 7.85 9.28
CA LYS A 63 -15.30 6.72 10.21
C LYS A 63 -13.97 6.81 10.94
N THR A 64 -13.98 6.52 12.24
CA THR A 64 -12.78 6.40 13.07
C THR A 64 -12.44 4.92 13.23
N VAL A 65 -11.20 4.55 12.96
CA VAL A 65 -10.64 3.20 13.11
C VAL A 65 -9.51 3.24 14.14
N ASP A 66 -9.62 2.45 15.19
CA ASP A 66 -8.54 2.24 16.16
C ASP A 66 -7.46 1.35 15.51
N LEU A 67 -6.28 1.91 15.27
CA LEU A 67 -5.17 1.23 14.62
C LEU A 67 -4.45 0.25 15.56
N SER A 68 -4.62 0.40 16.89
CA SER A 68 -3.97 -0.46 17.88
C SER A 68 -4.57 -1.86 17.98
N LYS A 69 -5.71 -2.09 17.32
CA LYS A 69 -6.46 -3.35 17.39
C LYS A 69 -6.72 -3.92 15.99
N LYS A 70 -6.68 -5.24 15.88
CA LYS A 70 -7.15 -5.95 14.67
C LYS A 70 -8.66 -6.16 14.76
N HIS A 71 -9.42 -5.27 14.14
CA HIS A 71 -10.87 -5.36 14.07
C HIS A 71 -11.37 -5.60 12.63
N LYS A 72 -12.68 -5.87 12.52
CA LYS A 72 -13.35 -5.96 11.22
C LYS A 72 -13.21 -4.65 10.42
N ASP A 73 -13.25 -3.51 11.10
CA ASP A 73 -13.07 -2.19 10.49
C ASP A 73 -11.66 -1.99 9.92
N SER A 74 -10.67 -2.64 10.49
CA SER A 74 -9.30 -2.69 9.95
C SER A 74 -9.23 -3.35 8.57
N LEU A 75 -10.06 -4.35 8.31
CA LEU A 75 -10.16 -5.00 7.00
C LEU A 75 -10.79 -4.06 5.98
N GLU A 76 -11.81 -3.30 6.39
CA GLU A 76 -12.44 -2.29 5.52
C GLU A 76 -11.43 -1.18 5.16
N PHE A 77 -10.67 -0.69 6.13
CA PHE A 77 -9.63 0.31 5.90
C PHE A 77 -8.52 -0.21 4.96
N ARG A 78 -8.09 -1.48 5.10
CA ARG A 78 -7.12 -2.08 4.18
C ARG A 78 -7.64 -2.23 2.74
N LYS A 79 -8.93 -2.41 2.53
CA LYS A 79 -9.51 -2.50 1.18
C LYS A 79 -9.40 -1.19 0.39
N ILE A 80 -9.39 -0.06 1.08
CA ILE A 80 -9.27 1.27 0.47
C ILE A 80 -7.83 1.76 0.38
N THR A 81 -6.86 1.05 0.97
CA THR A 81 -5.44 1.39 0.93
C THR A 81 -4.70 0.48 -0.04
N GLY A 82 -3.92 1.07 -0.94
CA GLY A 82 -2.94 0.37 -1.76
C GLY A 82 -1.53 0.62 -1.24
N MET A 83 -0.66 -0.38 -1.32
CA MET A 83 0.75 -0.21 -0.93
C MET A 83 1.69 -0.77 -1.98
N VAL A 84 2.69 0.03 -2.34
CA VAL A 84 3.84 -0.37 -3.14
C VAL A 84 5.05 -0.43 -2.22
N PHE A 85 5.70 -1.58 -2.18
CA PHE A 85 6.85 -1.83 -1.31
C PHE A 85 8.16 -1.56 -2.02
N GLN A 86 9.18 -1.19 -1.29
CA GLN A 86 10.55 -0.95 -1.78
C GLN A 86 11.12 -2.16 -2.56
N ARG A 87 10.84 -3.38 -2.13
CA ARG A 87 11.27 -4.63 -2.80
C ARG A 87 10.22 -5.20 -3.75
N PHE A 88 9.22 -4.42 -4.16
CA PHE A 88 8.12 -4.76 -5.07
C PHE A 88 7.28 -5.99 -4.66
N TYR A 89 7.84 -7.01 -4.05
CA TYR A 89 7.20 -8.27 -3.62
C TYR A 89 6.26 -8.84 -4.69
N LEU A 90 6.76 -8.96 -5.91
CA LEU A 90 6.04 -9.67 -6.96
C LEU A 90 6.09 -11.18 -6.70
N PHE A 91 5.02 -11.86 -7.06
CA PHE A 91 4.97 -13.33 -7.03
C PHE A 91 5.86 -13.87 -8.16
N GLU A 92 6.99 -14.46 -7.84
CA GLU A 92 8.03 -14.91 -8.79
C GLU A 92 7.51 -15.93 -9.81
N LYS A 93 6.55 -16.78 -9.40
CA LYS A 93 5.94 -17.83 -10.24
C LYS A 93 4.71 -17.35 -11.02
N LYS A 94 4.44 -16.05 -11.03
CA LYS A 94 3.32 -15.41 -11.76
C LYS A 94 3.86 -14.40 -12.75
N THR A 95 3.21 -14.31 -13.90
CA THR A 95 3.50 -13.28 -14.92
C THR A 95 3.13 -11.90 -14.41
N ALA A 96 3.52 -10.84 -15.12
CA ALA A 96 3.12 -9.47 -14.79
C ALA A 96 1.60 -9.33 -14.72
N LEU A 97 0.88 -9.89 -15.70
CA LEU A 97 -0.58 -9.89 -15.72
C LEU A 97 -1.17 -10.62 -14.51
N GLU A 98 -0.66 -11.80 -14.18
CA GLU A 98 -1.13 -12.59 -13.04
C GLU A 98 -0.84 -11.89 -11.70
N ASN A 99 0.31 -11.21 -11.58
CA ASN A 99 0.63 -10.40 -10.42
C ASN A 99 -0.41 -9.28 -10.19
N VAL A 100 -0.80 -8.57 -11.26
CA VAL A 100 -1.81 -7.50 -11.15
C VAL A 100 -3.20 -8.08 -10.87
N ARG A 101 -3.53 -9.25 -11.44
CA ARG A 101 -4.82 -9.91 -11.23
C ARG A 101 -5.03 -10.47 -9.83
N GLU A 102 -3.97 -10.77 -9.10
CA GLU A 102 -4.07 -11.52 -7.84
C GLU A 102 -5.07 -10.92 -6.85
N GLY A 103 -4.96 -9.63 -6.55
CA GLY A 103 -5.91 -8.96 -5.66
C GLY A 103 -7.34 -8.88 -6.24
N LEU A 104 -7.45 -8.76 -7.56
CA LEU A 104 -8.73 -8.68 -8.24
C LEU A 104 -9.51 -10.00 -8.24
N MET A 105 -8.82 -11.14 -8.24
CA MET A 105 -9.46 -12.45 -8.22
C MET A 105 -10.25 -12.68 -6.93
N VAL A 106 -9.77 -12.12 -5.82
CA VAL A 106 -10.43 -12.20 -4.52
C VAL A 106 -11.67 -11.30 -4.46
N VAL A 107 -11.66 -10.17 -5.18
CA VAL A 107 -12.67 -9.11 -5.04
C VAL A 107 -13.62 -9.02 -6.23
N GLN A 108 -13.20 -9.39 -7.47
CA GLN A 108 -13.98 -9.14 -8.70
C GLN A 108 -13.79 -10.25 -9.74
N LYS A 109 -14.92 -10.81 -10.25
CA LYS A 109 -14.93 -11.86 -11.30
C LYS A 109 -14.40 -11.42 -12.69
N LYS A 110 -14.19 -10.11 -12.96
CA LYS A 110 -13.73 -9.56 -14.26
C LYS A 110 -12.29 -9.04 -14.20
N SER A 111 -11.40 -9.81 -13.62
CA SER A 111 -10.06 -9.34 -13.26
C SER A 111 -9.10 -9.11 -14.45
N LYS A 112 -9.23 -9.85 -15.58
CA LYS A 112 -8.24 -9.78 -16.66
C LYS A 112 -8.23 -8.42 -17.39
N ALA A 113 -9.39 -7.92 -17.78
CA ALA A 113 -9.50 -6.64 -18.51
C ALA A 113 -9.01 -5.46 -17.66
N ILE A 114 -9.32 -5.45 -16.36
CA ILE A 114 -8.83 -4.42 -15.43
C ILE A 114 -7.31 -4.48 -15.33
N ALA A 115 -6.74 -5.67 -15.14
CA ALA A 115 -5.30 -5.85 -15.01
C ALA A 115 -4.54 -5.42 -16.28
N LEU A 116 -5.04 -5.76 -17.46
CA LEU A 116 -4.47 -5.31 -18.74
C LEU A 116 -4.47 -3.79 -18.84
N LYS A 117 -5.58 -3.14 -18.51
CA LYS A 117 -5.70 -1.69 -18.52
C LYS A 117 -4.69 -1.01 -17.57
N GLU A 118 -4.51 -1.57 -16.38
CA GLU A 118 -3.53 -1.01 -15.42
C GLU A 118 -2.09 -1.25 -15.87
N LEU A 119 -1.78 -2.39 -16.52
CA LEU A 119 -0.46 -2.61 -17.14
C LEU A 119 -0.21 -1.62 -18.28
N GLU A 120 -1.21 -1.34 -19.11
CA GLU A 120 -1.12 -0.33 -20.17
C GLU A 120 -0.84 1.06 -19.61
N ARG A 121 -1.53 1.47 -18.54
CA ARG A 121 -1.31 2.76 -17.86
C ARG A 121 0.11 2.98 -17.38
N VAL A 122 0.81 1.92 -17.00
CA VAL A 122 2.20 1.98 -16.53
C VAL A 122 3.22 1.64 -17.66
N GLY A 123 2.76 1.51 -18.91
CA GLY A 123 3.62 1.19 -20.07
C GLY A 123 4.17 -0.23 -20.06
N MET A 124 3.42 -1.19 -19.51
CA MET A 124 3.83 -2.58 -19.36
C MET A 124 2.97 -3.57 -20.16
N ALA A 125 2.15 -3.11 -21.10
CA ALA A 125 1.28 -3.96 -21.91
C ALA A 125 2.02 -5.08 -22.65
N SER A 126 3.16 -4.76 -23.30
CA SER A 126 3.96 -5.74 -24.03
C SER A 126 4.69 -6.76 -23.13
N TRP A 127 4.70 -6.54 -21.83
CA TRP A 127 5.37 -7.38 -20.84
C TRP A 127 4.40 -8.24 -20.01
N GLU A 128 3.12 -8.27 -20.38
CA GLU A 128 2.06 -8.92 -19.61
C GLU A 128 2.33 -10.40 -19.29
N ASN A 129 2.99 -11.12 -20.21
CA ASN A 129 3.31 -12.55 -20.09
C ASN A 129 4.71 -12.83 -19.51
N HIS A 130 5.46 -11.81 -19.09
CA HIS A 130 6.80 -11.97 -18.55
C HIS A 130 6.76 -12.20 -17.03
N TYR A 131 7.64 -13.08 -16.57
CA TYR A 131 7.87 -13.35 -15.14
C TYR A 131 8.79 -12.28 -14.54
N PRO A 132 8.71 -12.00 -13.22
CA PRO A 132 9.54 -10.99 -12.56
C PRO A 132 11.04 -11.10 -12.84
N LYS A 133 11.58 -12.33 -12.89
CA LYS A 133 13.00 -12.59 -13.20
C LYS A 133 13.45 -12.10 -14.58
N HIS A 134 12.52 -11.87 -15.50
CA HIS A 134 12.79 -11.37 -16.85
C HIS A 134 12.52 -9.87 -16.98
N LEU A 135 12.18 -9.18 -15.89
CA LEU A 135 11.88 -7.76 -15.83
C LEU A 135 13.01 -7.01 -15.11
N SER A 136 13.39 -5.85 -15.64
CA SER A 136 14.28 -4.93 -14.92
C SER A 136 13.63 -4.43 -13.61
N GLY A 137 14.42 -3.88 -12.68
CA GLY A 137 13.90 -3.32 -11.42
C GLY A 137 12.80 -2.27 -11.65
N GLY A 138 13.01 -1.34 -12.60
CA GLY A 138 12.00 -0.34 -12.94
C GLY A 138 10.74 -0.94 -13.59
N GLN A 139 10.86 -2.05 -14.34
CA GLN A 139 9.71 -2.77 -14.87
C GLN A 139 8.94 -3.49 -13.75
N GLN A 140 9.65 -4.13 -12.82
CA GLN A 140 9.04 -4.76 -11.65
C GLN A 140 8.30 -3.73 -10.78
N GLN A 141 8.89 -2.55 -10.58
CA GLN A 141 8.25 -1.45 -9.86
C GLN A 141 6.95 -1.03 -10.55
N ARG A 142 6.95 -0.84 -11.86
CA ARG A 142 5.74 -0.50 -12.62
C ARG A 142 4.66 -1.57 -12.49
N VAL A 143 5.01 -2.85 -12.54
CA VAL A 143 4.04 -3.95 -12.29
C VAL A 143 3.48 -3.89 -10.87
N ALA A 144 4.32 -3.60 -9.86
CA ALA A 144 3.86 -3.44 -8.48
C ALA A 144 2.90 -2.25 -8.31
N ILE A 145 3.18 -1.14 -9.01
CA ILE A 145 2.28 0.02 -9.05
C ILE A 145 0.94 -0.36 -9.71
N ALA A 146 0.96 -1.03 -10.87
CA ALA A 146 -0.25 -1.49 -11.54
C ALA A 146 -1.08 -2.41 -10.65
N ARG A 147 -0.42 -3.33 -9.92
CA ARG A 147 -1.07 -4.22 -8.93
C ARG A 147 -1.78 -3.44 -7.83
N ALA A 148 -1.15 -2.40 -7.29
CA ALA A 148 -1.75 -1.57 -6.25
C ALA A 148 -2.93 -0.75 -6.79
N LEU A 149 -2.81 -0.17 -7.99
CA LEU A 149 -3.84 0.65 -8.62
C LEU A 149 -5.05 -0.15 -9.10
N ALA A 150 -4.87 -1.43 -9.44
CA ALA A 150 -5.95 -2.29 -9.96
C ALA A 150 -7.13 -2.41 -8.99
N LEU A 151 -6.87 -2.33 -7.69
CA LEU A 151 -7.90 -2.36 -6.64
C LEU A 151 -8.60 -1.01 -6.44
N LYS A 152 -8.20 0.05 -7.19
CA LYS A 152 -8.72 1.42 -7.09
C LYS A 152 -8.69 1.95 -5.66
N PRO A 153 -7.52 1.96 -5.01
CA PRO A 153 -7.40 2.43 -3.64
C PRO A 153 -7.73 3.93 -3.56
N GLU A 154 -8.30 4.34 -2.43
CA GLU A 154 -8.52 5.76 -2.13
C GLU A 154 -7.27 6.42 -1.52
N LEU A 155 -6.41 5.60 -0.91
CA LEU A 155 -5.09 5.99 -0.42
C LEU A 155 -4.02 5.08 -1.00
N LEU A 156 -3.01 5.66 -1.65
CA LEU A 156 -1.84 4.93 -2.14
C LEU A 156 -0.61 5.26 -1.30
N LEU A 157 -0.02 4.24 -0.70
CA LEU A 157 1.22 4.36 0.09
C LEU A 157 2.39 3.86 -0.76
N LEU A 158 3.37 4.72 -0.98
CA LEU A 158 4.58 4.41 -1.73
C LEU A 158 5.76 4.35 -0.76
N HIS A 159 6.44 3.22 -0.70
CA HIS A 159 7.63 3.01 0.10
C HIS A 159 8.83 2.81 -0.83
N GLU A 160 9.62 3.86 -0.99
CA GLU A 160 10.86 3.88 -1.76
C GLU A 160 12.11 3.76 -0.88
#